data_0b996d4c62393dd60333258e5fa58bdc
#
_entry.id   0b996d4c62393dd60333258e5fa58bdc
#
_cell.length_a   1.000
_cell.length_b   1.000
_cell.length_c   1.000
_cell.angle_alpha   90.00
_cell.angle_beta   90.00
_cell.angle_gamma   90.00
#
_symmetry.space_group_name_H-M   'P 1'
#
loop_
_entity.id
_entity.type
_entity.pdbx_description
1 polymer ?
#
loop_
_entity_poly.entity_id
_entity_poly.type
_entity_poly.pdbx_seq_one_letter_code
_entity_poly.pdbx_strand_id
1 'polypeptide(L)'
;MPRNPEQRARVFRLIAMLLLALGLTAPATPSFAQAAGQVRVKIIKAGLLVGGGVGNGTLVYRGKTYPFRITGLSFGITAGATVGRLDGWASDIGEVGDFAGTYSSVGGGFALVGGVNGVHLRNEKGVTIVLQGPKAGLELAANVSSITISLR
;
A
#
# COMPACT_ATOMS: atom_id res chain seq x y z
N MET A 1 50.07 37.19 -19.32
CA MET A 1 49.75 36.79 -20.73
C MET A 1 48.25 36.89 -20.93
N PRO A 2 47.77 37.73 -21.82
CA PRO A 2 46.32 37.83 -22.07
C PRO A 2 45.87 36.60 -22.85
N ARG A 3 44.91 35.86 -22.27
CA ARG A 3 44.28 34.71 -22.92
C ARG A 3 43.49 35.16 -24.15
N ASN A 4 43.75 34.51 -25.28
CA ASN A 4 43.14 34.78 -26.58
C ASN A 4 41.60 34.81 -26.49
N PRO A 5 40.92 35.78 -27.12
CA PRO A 5 39.46 35.92 -27.04
C PRO A 5 38.70 34.65 -27.48
N GLU A 6 39.29 33.90 -28.43
CA GLU A 6 38.70 32.62 -28.85
C GLU A 6 38.73 31.54 -27.77
N GLN A 7 39.77 31.51 -26.93
CA GLN A 7 39.82 30.55 -25.81
C GLN A 7 38.80 30.90 -24.74
N ARG A 8 38.52 32.16 -24.50
CA ARG A 8 37.48 32.61 -23.57
C ARG A 8 36.09 32.19 -24.06
N ALA A 9 35.83 32.34 -25.37
CA ALA A 9 34.56 31.96 -25.98
C ALA A 9 34.32 30.42 -25.93
N ARG A 10 35.38 29.63 -26.14
CA ARG A 10 35.30 28.15 -26.02
C ARG A 10 35.05 27.70 -24.60
N VAL A 11 35.74 28.27 -23.62
CA VAL A 11 35.51 27.96 -22.20
C VAL A 11 34.12 28.36 -21.75
N PHE A 12 33.60 29.51 -22.19
CA PHE A 12 32.26 29.95 -21.87
C PHE A 12 31.19 29.02 -22.47
N ARG A 13 31.37 28.54 -23.69
CA ARG A 13 30.49 27.57 -24.34
C ARG A 13 30.49 26.22 -23.64
N LEU A 14 31.65 25.75 -23.17
CA LEU A 14 31.78 24.49 -22.44
C LEU A 14 31.13 24.59 -21.06
N ILE A 15 31.29 25.70 -20.35
CA ILE A 15 30.62 25.94 -19.07
C ILE A 15 29.12 26.04 -19.25
N ALA A 16 28.63 26.71 -20.29
CA ALA A 16 27.22 26.81 -20.59
C ALA A 16 26.59 25.45 -20.92
N MET A 17 27.31 24.61 -21.71
CA MET A 17 26.87 23.23 -21.99
C MET A 17 26.87 22.35 -20.74
N LEU A 18 27.85 22.50 -19.87
CA LEU A 18 27.94 21.75 -18.61
C LEU A 18 26.80 22.12 -17.66
N LEU A 19 26.47 23.41 -17.55
CA LEU A 19 25.36 23.91 -16.76
C LEU A 19 24.00 23.46 -17.31
N LEU A 20 23.85 23.41 -18.64
CA LEU A 20 22.65 22.91 -19.29
C LEU A 20 22.48 21.38 -19.06
N ALA A 21 23.55 20.60 -19.09
CA ALA A 21 23.53 19.17 -18.81
C ALA A 21 23.23 18.88 -17.34
N LEU A 22 23.69 19.72 -16.41
CA LEU A 22 23.43 19.56 -14.97
C LEU A 22 21.98 19.92 -14.60
N GLY A 23 21.32 20.78 -15.38
CA GLY A 23 19.92 21.18 -15.17
C GLY A 23 18.88 20.11 -15.58
N LEU A 24 19.28 19.09 -16.36
CA LEU A 24 18.36 18.05 -16.81
C LEU A 24 18.33 16.80 -15.93
N THR A 25 19.12 16.72 -14.88
CA THR A 25 19.04 15.65 -13.87
C THR A 25 18.11 16.05 -12.71
N ALA A 26 16.87 16.45 -13.03
CA ALA A 26 15.84 16.46 -12.00
C ALA A 26 15.63 15.00 -11.58
N PRO A 27 15.79 14.64 -10.29
CA PRO A 27 15.43 13.32 -9.84
C PRO A 27 13.94 13.15 -10.15
N ALA A 28 13.60 12.17 -10.99
CA ALA A 28 12.23 11.73 -11.14
C ALA A 28 11.82 11.20 -9.76
N THR A 29 11.14 12.03 -8.97
CA THR A 29 10.49 11.57 -7.75
C THR A 29 9.50 10.50 -8.20
N PRO A 30 9.66 9.24 -7.72
CA PRO A 30 8.69 8.21 -8.06
C PRO A 30 7.33 8.73 -7.63
N SER A 31 6.42 8.86 -8.59
CA SER A 31 5.04 9.32 -8.37
C SER A 31 4.25 8.22 -7.65
N PHE A 32 4.68 7.80 -6.46
CA PHE A 32 3.87 6.98 -5.55
C PHE A 32 2.75 7.78 -4.90
N ALA A 33 2.67 9.08 -5.19
CA ALA A 33 1.59 9.95 -4.72
C ALA A 33 0.26 9.72 -5.44
N GLN A 34 0.24 8.87 -6.48
CA GLN A 34 -0.97 8.64 -7.25
C GLN A 34 -1.84 7.60 -6.54
N ALA A 35 -2.81 8.11 -5.80
CA ALA A 35 -3.97 7.38 -5.27
C ALA A 35 -3.68 6.27 -4.23
N ALA A 36 -2.68 6.45 -3.39
CA ALA A 36 -2.52 5.61 -2.21
C ALA A 36 -3.37 6.13 -1.05
N GLY A 37 -4.22 5.27 -0.50
CA GLY A 37 -4.97 5.54 0.71
C GLY A 37 -4.30 4.88 1.92
N GLN A 38 -4.29 5.55 3.07
CA GLN A 38 -3.85 4.94 4.31
C GLN A 38 -4.97 4.05 4.86
N VAL A 39 -4.64 2.82 5.22
CA VAL A 39 -5.59 1.82 5.71
C VAL A 39 -5.24 1.43 7.14
N ARG A 40 -6.24 1.43 8.02
CA ARG A 40 -6.15 0.85 9.37
C ARG A 40 -7.24 -0.16 9.55
N VAL A 41 -6.87 -1.32 10.08
CA VAL A 41 -7.80 -2.44 10.28
C VAL A 41 -7.73 -2.95 11.70
N LYS A 42 -8.89 -3.22 12.28
CA LYS A 42 -9.06 -3.98 13.52
C LYS A 42 -9.87 -5.22 13.21
N ILE A 43 -9.26 -6.37 13.43
CA ILE A 43 -9.88 -7.69 13.24
C ILE A 43 -10.23 -8.25 14.61
N ILE A 44 -11.44 -8.76 14.75
CA ILE A 44 -11.89 -9.49 15.93
C ILE A 44 -12.23 -10.89 15.49
N LYS A 45 -11.56 -11.86 16.07
CA LYS A 45 -11.77 -13.29 15.87
C LYS A 45 -12.41 -13.86 17.12
N ALA A 46 -13.45 -14.65 16.95
CA ALA A 46 -14.08 -15.39 18.04
C ALA A 46 -14.60 -16.74 17.53
N GLY A 47 -14.41 -17.80 18.29
CA GLY A 47 -14.92 -19.12 17.96
C GLY A 47 -14.45 -20.18 18.94
N LEU A 48 -15.18 -21.28 19.00
CA LEU A 48 -14.87 -22.43 19.88
C LEU A 48 -14.41 -23.69 19.13
N LEU A 49 -14.76 -23.86 17.88
CA LEU A 49 -14.35 -25.00 17.03
C LEU A 49 -14.12 -24.56 15.59
N VAL A 50 -15.07 -23.82 15.03
CA VAL A 50 -14.94 -23.15 13.74
C VAL A 50 -15.07 -21.67 14.00
N GLY A 51 -13.97 -20.93 13.80
CA GLY A 51 -13.93 -19.51 14.08
C GLY A 51 -14.26 -18.67 12.86
N GLY A 52 -15.17 -17.73 13.03
CA GLY A 52 -15.36 -16.61 12.13
C GLY A 52 -14.80 -15.33 12.69
N GLY A 53 -14.58 -14.36 11.84
CA GLY A 53 -14.14 -13.04 12.26
C GLY A 53 -14.82 -11.93 11.48
N VAL A 54 -14.84 -10.78 12.10
CA VAL A 54 -15.26 -9.53 11.48
C VAL A 54 -14.15 -8.50 11.67
N GLY A 55 -14.00 -7.63 10.69
CA GLY A 55 -13.07 -6.53 10.76
C GLY A 55 -13.81 -5.20 10.58
N ASN A 56 -13.26 -4.17 11.18
CA ASN A 56 -13.62 -2.79 10.90
C ASN A 56 -12.34 -2.03 10.63
N GLY A 57 -12.43 -1.05 9.73
CA GLY A 57 -11.28 -0.24 9.41
C GLY A 57 -11.65 1.15 8.95
N THR A 58 -10.62 1.92 8.67
CA THR A 58 -10.72 3.24 8.07
C THR A 58 -9.75 3.34 6.91
N LEU A 59 -10.24 3.88 5.81
CA LEU A 59 -9.45 4.31 4.66
C LEU A 59 -9.38 5.82 4.70
N VAL A 60 -8.17 6.38 4.74
CA VAL A 60 -7.94 7.81 4.51
C VAL A 60 -7.49 7.98 3.07
N TYR A 61 -8.31 8.59 2.24
CA TYR A 61 -8.09 8.77 0.83
C TYR A 61 -8.47 10.18 0.38
N ARG A 62 -7.55 10.86 -0.28
CA ARG A 62 -7.72 12.27 -0.73
C ARG A 62 -8.20 13.20 0.39
N GLY A 63 -7.62 13.05 1.60
CA GLY A 63 -7.95 13.89 2.76
C GLY A 63 -9.29 13.58 3.45
N LYS A 64 -10.03 12.57 2.99
CA LYS A 64 -11.29 12.13 3.60
C LYS A 64 -11.12 10.75 4.24
N THR A 65 -11.86 10.51 5.32
CA THR A 65 -11.87 9.24 6.03
C THR A 65 -13.14 8.47 5.71
N TYR A 66 -12.97 7.24 5.26
CA TYR A 66 -14.05 6.33 4.90
C TYR A 66 -14.01 5.12 5.82
N PRO A 67 -14.96 4.97 6.73
CA PRO A 67 -15.07 3.76 7.54
C PRO A 67 -15.55 2.60 6.66
N PHE A 68 -15.03 1.40 6.95
CA PHE A 68 -15.42 0.19 6.24
C PHE A 68 -15.53 -1.00 7.17
N ARG A 69 -16.20 -2.03 6.69
CA ARG A 69 -16.37 -3.33 7.35
C ARG A 69 -15.74 -4.42 6.51
N ILE A 70 -15.13 -5.39 7.19
CA ILE A 70 -14.59 -6.61 6.60
C ILE A 70 -15.45 -7.78 7.07
N THR A 71 -15.86 -8.62 6.12
CA THR A 71 -16.58 -9.87 6.34
C THR A 71 -15.92 -11.00 5.55
N GLY A 72 -16.35 -12.25 5.77
CA GLY A 72 -15.75 -13.39 5.08
C GLY A 72 -14.45 -13.90 5.68
N LEU A 73 -14.04 -13.37 6.84
CA LEU A 73 -12.88 -13.86 7.57
C LEU A 73 -13.18 -15.26 8.12
N SER A 74 -12.66 -16.28 7.47
CA SER A 74 -12.74 -17.68 7.92
C SER A 74 -11.40 -18.07 8.52
N PHE A 75 -11.40 -18.38 9.77
CA PHE A 75 -10.21 -18.84 10.47
C PHE A 75 -10.44 -20.28 10.90
N GLY A 76 -9.67 -21.21 10.48
CA GLY A 76 -9.79 -22.63 10.86
C GLY A 76 -10.14 -22.87 12.34
N ILE A 77 -9.75 -23.98 12.91
CA ILE A 77 -10.02 -24.32 14.32
C ILE A 77 -9.44 -23.26 15.24
N THR A 78 -10.30 -22.64 16.05
CA THR A 78 -9.93 -21.58 17.00
C THR A 78 -10.62 -21.79 18.32
N ALA A 79 -9.85 -21.72 19.40
CA ALA A 79 -10.38 -21.61 20.75
C ALA A 79 -10.12 -20.19 21.29
N GLY A 80 -11.17 -19.46 21.64
CA GLY A 80 -11.08 -18.16 22.26
C GLY A 80 -11.32 -16.96 21.36
N ALA A 81 -11.00 -15.77 21.85
CA ALA A 81 -11.11 -14.49 21.13
C ALA A 81 -9.75 -13.83 20.98
N THR A 82 -9.48 -13.30 19.80
CA THR A 82 -8.24 -12.56 19.51
C THR A 82 -8.56 -11.27 18.77
N VAL A 83 -7.85 -10.22 19.10
CA VAL A 83 -7.93 -8.92 18.43
C VAL A 83 -6.60 -8.63 17.74
N GLY A 84 -6.64 -8.44 16.43
CA GLY A 84 -5.50 -7.99 15.62
C GLY A 84 -5.68 -6.56 15.16
N ARG A 85 -4.60 -5.78 15.14
CA ARG A 85 -4.55 -4.46 14.53
C ARG A 85 -3.49 -4.46 13.45
N LEU A 86 -3.83 -3.91 12.30
CA LEU A 86 -2.95 -3.81 11.14
C LEU A 86 -3.06 -2.40 10.59
N ASP A 87 -1.92 -1.88 10.19
CA ASP A 87 -1.81 -0.62 9.46
C ASP A 87 -1.26 -0.91 8.06
N GLY A 88 -1.58 -0.07 7.10
CA GLY A 88 -1.11 -0.27 5.75
C GLY A 88 -1.59 0.79 4.79
N TRP A 89 -1.57 0.44 3.53
CA TRP A 89 -2.01 1.33 2.46
C TRP A 89 -2.72 0.56 1.36
N ALA A 90 -3.56 1.28 0.63
CA ALA A 90 -4.21 0.80 -0.57
C ALA A 90 -3.72 1.62 -1.76
N SER A 91 -3.40 0.96 -2.86
CA SER A 91 -2.99 1.55 -4.13
C SER A 91 -3.98 1.21 -5.25
N ASP A 92 -3.81 1.88 -6.39
CA ASP A 92 -4.61 1.69 -7.59
C ASP A 92 -6.12 1.98 -7.39
N ILE A 93 -6.42 2.93 -6.49
CA ILE A 93 -7.79 3.40 -6.25
C ILE A 93 -8.12 4.48 -7.30
N GLY A 94 -8.98 4.19 -8.24
CA GLY A 94 -9.52 5.17 -9.20
C GLY A 94 -10.56 6.06 -8.52
N GLU A 95 -11.59 5.44 -7.99
CA GLU A 95 -12.65 6.07 -7.20
C GLU A 95 -12.77 5.37 -5.83
N VAL A 96 -13.28 6.09 -4.82
CA VAL A 96 -13.40 5.50 -3.48
C VAL A 96 -14.25 4.23 -3.45
N GLY A 97 -15.24 4.12 -4.35
CA GLY A 97 -16.06 2.91 -4.50
C GLY A 97 -15.30 1.68 -4.98
N ASP A 98 -14.14 1.86 -5.62
CA ASP A 98 -13.30 0.74 -6.06
C ASP A 98 -12.65 0.01 -4.89
N PHE A 99 -12.49 0.70 -3.76
CA PHE A 99 -11.98 0.10 -2.53
C PHE A 99 -12.94 -0.94 -1.94
N ALA A 100 -14.24 -0.86 -2.21
CA ALA A 100 -15.20 -1.89 -1.83
C ALA A 100 -15.16 -3.05 -2.83
N GLY A 101 -15.21 -4.28 -2.33
CA GLY A 101 -15.20 -5.48 -3.16
C GLY A 101 -14.66 -6.69 -2.44
N THR A 102 -14.51 -7.79 -3.18
CA THR A 102 -13.92 -9.03 -2.69
C THR A 102 -12.42 -9.04 -2.96
N TYR A 103 -11.65 -9.23 -1.91
CA TYR A 103 -10.20 -9.29 -1.95
C TYR A 103 -9.70 -10.70 -1.74
N SER A 104 -8.72 -11.08 -2.53
CA SER A 104 -8.00 -12.36 -2.39
C SER A 104 -6.53 -12.10 -2.11
N SER A 105 -5.88 -13.04 -1.43
CA SER A 105 -4.45 -12.94 -1.14
C SER A 105 -3.61 -13.10 -2.42
N VAL A 106 -2.60 -12.27 -2.56
CA VAL A 106 -1.63 -12.33 -3.65
C VAL A 106 -0.36 -13.01 -3.14
N GLY A 107 0.17 -13.99 -3.86
CA GLY A 107 1.43 -14.64 -3.53
C GLY A 107 1.39 -15.57 -2.31
N GLY A 108 0.23 -16.18 -2.00
CA GLY A 108 0.11 -17.13 -0.89
C GLY A 108 -0.14 -16.49 0.48
N GLY A 109 -0.60 -15.25 0.50
CA GLY A 109 -1.05 -14.55 1.72
C GLY A 109 0.04 -13.73 2.41
N PHE A 110 1.16 -14.32 2.74
CA PHE A 110 2.31 -13.61 3.33
C PHE A 110 3.43 -13.53 2.29
N ALA A 111 3.59 -12.38 1.68
CA ALA A 111 4.61 -12.17 0.66
C ALA A 111 5.51 -10.98 0.99
N LEU A 112 6.79 -11.14 0.66
CA LEU A 112 7.73 -10.02 0.59
C LEU A 112 7.58 -9.37 -0.79
N VAL A 113 6.75 -8.34 -0.90
CA VAL A 113 6.60 -7.58 -2.14
C VAL A 113 7.23 -6.21 -1.96
N GLY A 114 8.19 -5.87 -2.80
CA GLY A 114 8.90 -4.58 -2.70
C GLY A 114 9.74 -4.42 -1.44
N GLY A 115 10.23 -5.51 -0.82
CA GLY A 115 11.02 -5.45 0.40
C GLY A 115 10.23 -5.26 1.70
N VAL A 116 8.91 -5.31 1.62
CA VAL A 116 8.02 -5.11 2.77
C VAL A 116 7.32 -6.42 3.13
N ASN A 117 7.50 -6.86 4.39
CA ASN A 117 6.76 -7.98 4.93
C ASN A 117 5.33 -7.55 5.27
N GLY A 118 4.35 -8.21 4.68
CA GLY A 118 2.96 -7.89 4.93
C GLY A 118 2.01 -8.85 4.25
N VAL A 119 0.73 -8.67 4.50
CA VAL A 119 -0.34 -9.35 3.78
C VAL A 119 -0.74 -8.49 2.61
N HIS A 120 -0.67 -9.08 1.42
CA HIS A 120 -1.04 -8.44 0.16
C HIS A 120 -2.38 -8.99 -0.31
N LEU A 121 -3.32 -8.10 -0.51
CA LEU A 121 -4.67 -8.43 -0.95
C LEU A 121 -4.99 -7.63 -2.21
N ARG A 122 -5.68 -8.24 -3.16
CA ARG A 122 -6.13 -7.56 -4.38
C ARG A 122 -7.59 -7.90 -4.66
N ASN A 123 -8.36 -6.89 -5.08
CA ASN A 123 -9.73 -7.08 -5.49
C ASN A 123 -9.89 -7.20 -7.02
N GLU A 124 -11.10 -7.51 -7.45
CA GLU A 124 -11.48 -7.65 -8.86
C GLU A 124 -11.34 -6.35 -9.67
N LYS A 125 -11.33 -5.19 -9.01
CA LYS A 125 -11.18 -3.88 -9.63
C LYS A 125 -9.71 -3.43 -9.72
N GLY A 126 -8.78 -4.27 -9.24
CA GLY A 126 -7.35 -4.01 -9.29
C GLY A 126 -6.78 -3.28 -8.08
N VAL A 127 -7.60 -2.84 -7.13
CA VAL A 127 -7.12 -2.21 -5.90
C VAL A 127 -6.30 -3.20 -5.10
N THR A 128 -5.10 -2.79 -4.72
CA THR A 128 -4.18 -3.59 -3.92
C THR A 128 -4.07 -3.01 -2.51
N ILE A 129 -4.20 -3.84 -1.49
CA ILE A 129 -4.02 -3.47 -0.09
C ILE A 129 -2.80 -4.21 0.45
N VAL A 130 -1.91 -3.48 1.11
CA VAL A 130 -0.78 -4.02 1.85
C VAL A 130 -0.98 -3.72 3.32
N LEU A 131 -1.03 -4.75 4.15
CA LEU A 131 -1.23 -4.63 5.58
C LEU A 131 -0.01 -5.12 6.33
N GLN A 132 0.38 -4.37 7.35
CA GLN A 132 1.50 -4.65 8.24
C GLN A 132 1.04 -4.56 9.69
N GLY A 133 1.77 -5.21 10.58
CA GLY A 133 1.47 -5.14 11.99
C GLY A 133 2.16 -6.23 12.81
N PRO A 134 1.79 -6.40 14.08
CA PRO A 134 2.29 -7.46 14.91
C PRO A 134 2.03 -8.86 14.31
N LYS A 135 2.92 -9.80 14.58
CA LYS A 135 2.87 -11.17 14.04
C LYS A 135 1.49 -11.81 14.17
N ALA A 136 0.85 -11.68 15.33
CA ALA A 136 -0.49 -12.23 15.57
C ALA A 136 -1.56 -11.65 14.62
N GLY A 137 -1.50 -10.37 14.30
CA GLY A 137 -2.40 -9.72 13.34
C GLY A 137 -2.14 -10.17 11.92
N LEU A 138 -0.87 -10.29 11.54
CA LEU A 138 -0.47 -10.76 10.22
C LEU A 138 -0.83 -12.23 9.99
N GLU A 139 -0.65 -13.09 10.97
CA GLU A 139 -1.06 -14.51 10.92
C GLU A 139 -2.58 -14.64 10.76
N LEU A 140 -3.35 -13.78 11.43
CA LEU A 140 -4.80 -13.72 11.25
C LEU A 140 -5.19 -13.37 9.80
N ALA A 141 -4.51 -12.40 9.20
CA ALA A 141 -4.81 -11.94 7.86
C ALA A 141 -4.26 -12.88 6.77
N ALA A 142 -3.13 -13.53 7.00
CA ALA A 142 -2.48 -14.43 6.04
C ALA A 142 -3.24 -15.75 5.82
N ASN A 143 -4.00 -16.20 6.82
CA ASN A 143 -4.81 -17.41 6.74
C ASN A 143 -6.17 -17.22 6.05
N VAL A 144 -6.43 -16.04 5.53
CA VAL A 144 -7.70 -15.73 4.85
C VAL A 144 -7.54 -15.92 3.35
N SER A 145 -8.36 -16.77 2.77
CA SER A 145 -8.39 -16.99 1.32
C SER A 145 -9.06 -15.83 0.57
N SER A 146 -10.13 -15.29 1.12
CA SER A 146 -10.81 -14.12 0.58
C SER A 146 -11.57 -13.35 1.67
N ILE A 147 -11.71 -12.06 1.48
CA ILE A 147 -12.50 -11.17 2.34
C ILE A 147 -13.36 -10.25 1.48
N THR A 148 -14.46 -9.78 2.05
CA THR A 148 -15.27 -8.74 1.43
C THR A 148 -15.20 -7.46 2.24
N ILE A 149 -14.87 -6.36 1.57
CA ILE A 149 -14.85 -5.01 2.14
C ILE A 149 -16.08 -4.24 1.66
N SER A 150 -16.77 -3.63 2.61
CA SER A 150 -17.93 -2.76 2.36
C SER A 150 -17.72 -1.41 3.03
N LEU A 151 -17.81 -0.32 2.27
CA LEU A 151 -17.82 1.05 2.80
C LEU A 151 -19.10 1.31 3.59
N ARG A 152 -19.02 2.20 4.59
CA ARG A 152 -20.15 2.62 5.41
C ARG A 152 -20.52 4.06 5.17
#